data_bc36957872cb23a2c84f838744882ca1
#
_entry.id   bc36957872cb23a2c84f838744882ca1
#
_cell.length_a   1.000
_cell.length_b   1.000
_cell.length_c   1.000
_cell.angle_alpha   90.00
_cell.angle_beta   90.00
_cell.angle_gamma   90.00
#
_symmetry.space_group_name_H-M   'P 1'
#
loop_
_entity.id
_entity.type
_entity.pdbx_description
1 polymer ?
#
loop_
_entity_poly.entity_id
_entity_poly.type
_entity_poly.pdbx_seq_one_letter_code
_entity_poly.pdbx_strand_id
1 'polypeptide(L)'
;MGHYAVIEIGSNAVRMILGKKEDDSTVKVLRSWSSHFRLGQEVFSKGNISESFQIRLCSILEKLLDQLEPYGACPLQVFGTSAFRDAKNRKEVLQTLELSLIHI
;
A
#
# COMPACT_ATOMS: atom_id res chain seq x y z
N MET A 1 2.79 19.12 -10.15
CA MET A 1 1.57 19.46 -9.42
C MET A 1 0.43 18.60 -9.88
N GLY A 2 -0.47 18.21 -8.99
CA GLY A 2 -1.58 17.34 -9.35
C GLY A 2 -1.26 15.86 -9.44
N HIS A 3 -0.12 15.43 -8.91
CA HIS A 3 0.19 14.00 -8.79
C HIS A 3 -0.48 13.41 -7.55
N TYR A 4 -0.96 12.19 -7.68
CA TYR A 4 -1.59 11.43 -6.61
C TYR A 4 -1.10 10.01 -6.66
N ALA A 5 -0.91 9.40 -5.50
CA ALA A 5 -0.52 8.01 -5.41
C ALA A 5 -1.53 7.24 -4.57
N VAL A 6 -1.82 6.01 -4.98
CA VAL A 6 -2.71 5.10 -4.26
C VAL A 6 -1.99 3.77 -4.12
N ILE A 7 -1.96 3.24 -2.91
CA ILE A 7 -1.46 1.91 -2.63
C ILE A 7 -2.63 1.03 -2.22
N GLU A 8 -2.73 -0.13 -2.84
CA GLU A 8 -3.72 -1.14 -2.51
C GLU A 8 -3.00 -2.37 -1.97
N ILE A 9 -3.33 -2.75 -0.74
CA ILE A 9 -2.82 -3.98 -0.13
C ILE A 9 -3.87 -5.06 -0.35
N GLY A 10 -3.67 -5.85 -1.41
CA GLY A 10 -4.61 -6.87 -1.82
C GLY A 10 -4.27 -8.25 -1.26
N SER A 11 -5.05 -9.23 -1.64
CA SER A 11 -4.85 -10.62 -1.20
C SER A 11 -3.64 -11.29 -1.81
N ASN A 12 -3.24 -10.89 -3.02
CA ASN A 12 -2.15 -11.53 -3.76
C ASN A 12 -1.01 -10.58 -4.11
N ALA A 13 -1.23 -9.28 -4.00
CA ALA A 13 -0.22 -8.30 -4.37
C ALA A 13 -0.46 -6.99 -3.66
N VAL A 14 0.61 -6.23 -3.52
CA VAL A 14 0.54 -4.81 -3.14
C VAL A 14 0.80 -4.02 -4.40
N ARG A 15 -0.08 -3.09 -4.73
CA ARG A 15 0.01 -2.27 -5.92
C ARG A 15 0.10 -0.81 -5.57
N MET A 16 0.86 -0.08 -6.36
CA MET A 16 0.87 1.38 -6.27
C MET A 16 0.61 1.96 -7.65
N ILE A 17 -0.27 2.95 -7.69
CA ILE A 17 -0.62 3.65 -8.92
C ILE A 17 -0.31 5.13 -8.71
N LEU A 18 0.42 5.70 -9.66
CA LEU A 18 0.67 7.13 -9.71
C LEU A 18 -0.17 7.72 -10.82
N GLY A 19 -0.98 8.69 -10.49
CA GLY A 19 -1.81 9.39 -11.44
C GLY A 19 -1.57 10.89 -11.39
N LYS A 20 -2.02 11.56 -12.44
CA LYS A 20 -1.99 12.99 -12.52
C LYS A 20 -3.38 13.49 -12.90
N LYS A 21 -3.88 14.46 -12.15
CA LYS A 21 -5.14 15.08 -12.47
C LYS A 21 -4.95 16.03 -13.65
N GLU A 22 -5.68 15.83 -14.73
CA GLU A 22 -5.62 16.67 -15.91
C GLU A 22 -6.68 17.77 -15.88
N ASP A 23 -7.88 17.43 -15.37
CA ASP A 23 -8.97 18.38 -15.17
C ASP A 23 -9.85 17.86 -14.03
N ASP A 24 -10.99 18.50 -13.79
CA ASP A 24 -11.86 18.16 -12.65
C ASP A 24 -12.43 16.74 -12.72
N SER A 25 -12.49 16.14 -13.90
CA SER A 25 -13.10 14.83 -14.10
C SER A 25 -12.17 13.76 -14.63
N THR A 26 -10.92 14.12 -14.97
CA THR A 26 -10.00 13.21 -15.65
C THR A 26 -8.71 13.04 -14.87
N VAL A 27 -8.35 11.79 -14.60
CA VAL A 27 -7.05 11.43 -14.03
C VAL A 27 -6.34 10.51 -14.99
N LYS A 28 -5.11 10.84 -15.31
CA LYS A 28 -4.25 10.02 -16.18
C LYS A 28 -3.34 9.17 -15.30
N VAL A 29 -3.34 7.86 -15.54
CA VAL A 29 -2.40 6.97 -14.88
C VAL A 29 -1.05 7.11 -15.56
N LEU A 30 -0.03 7.50 -14.78
CA LEU A 30 1.32 7.71 -15.30
C LEU A 30 2.17 6.46 -15.15
N ARG A 31 2.10 5.82 -14.00
CA ARG A 31 2.88 4.63 -13.68
C ARG A 31 2.12 3.73 -12.73
N SER A 32 2.44 2.44 -12.77
CA SER A 32 1.96 1.49 -11.77
C SER A 32 3.08 0.53 -11.42
N TRP A 33 3.06 0.08 -10.18
CA TRP A 33 4.01 -0.90 -9.65
C TRP A 33 3.22 -1.97 -8.93
N SER A 34 3.74 -3.18 -8.94
CA SER A 34 3.12 -4.31 -8.26
C SER A 34 4.19 -5.16 -7.62
N SER A 35 3.92 -5.59 -6.39
CA SER A 35 4.81 -6.49 -5.66
C SER A 35 4.01 -7.69 -5.19
N HIS A 36 4.52 -8.87 -5.46
CA HIS A 36 3.85 -10.11 -5.10
C HIS A 36 3.85 -10.27 -3.57
N PHE A 37 2.66 -10.48 -3.00
CA PHE A 37 2.51 -10.60 -1.55
C PHE A 37 1.21 -11.34 -1.24
N ARG A 38 1.32 -12.59 -0.82
CA ARG A 38 0.16 -13.48 -0.64
C ARG A 38 -0.46 -13.31 0.74
N LEU A 39 -0.99 -12.15 1.02
CA LEU A 39 -1.62 -11.85 2.29
C LEU A 39 -2.87 -12.69 2.52
N GLY A 40 -3.66 -12.94 1.48
CA GLY A 40 -4.88 -13.74 1.60
C GLY A 40 -4.62 -15.13 2.15
N GLN A 41 -3.59 -15.81 1.66
CA GLN A 41 -3.23 -17.12 2.13
C GLN A 41 -2.86 -17.12 3.61
N GLU A 42 -2.13 -16.11 4.06
CA GLU A 42 -1.74 -15.95 5.45
C GLU A 42 -2.96 -15.73 6.35
N VAL A 43 -3.81 -14.76 5.99
CA VAL A 43 -4.96 -14.37 6.81
C VAL A 43 -6.01 -15.48 6.84
N PHE A 44 -6.30 -16.11 5.70
CA PHE A 44 -7.31 -17.16 5.64
C PHE A 44 -6.88 -18.41 6.40
N SER A 45 -5.58 -18.71 6.50
CA SER A 45 -5.12 -19.87 7.26
C SER A 45 -4.88 -19.56 8.73
N LYS A 46 -4.43 -18.36 9.10
CA LYS A 46 -4.05 -18.01 10.47
C LYS A 46 -4.98 -17.01 11.14
N GLY A 47 -5.77 -16.28 10.38
CA GLY A 47 -6.64 -15.24 10.89
C GLY A 47 -5.94 -13.93 11.24
N ASN A 48 -4.63 -13.89 11.22
CA ASN A 48 -3.80 -12.75 11.58
C ASN A 48 -2.69 -12.55 10.55
N ILE A 49 -2.14 -11.34 10.54
CA ILE A 49 -0.92 -11.03 9.80
C ILE A 49 0.25 -11.23 10.75
N SER A 50 1.07 -12.24 10.48
CA SER A 50 2.21 -12.56 11.33
C SER A 50 3.26 -11.47 11.30
N GLU A 51 4.15 -11.46 12.30
CA GLU A 51 5.22 -10.47 12.37
C GLU A 51 6.10 -10.50 11.13
N SER A 52 6.44 -11.70 10.63
CA SER A 52 7.25 -11.82 9.42
C SER A 52 6.57 -11.21 8.21
N PHE A 53 5.25 -11.37 8.08
CA PHE A 53 4.48 -10.74 7.01
C PHE A 53 4.41 -9.22 7.18
N GLN A 54 4.30 -8.74 8.42
CA GLN A 54 4.31 -7.31 8.69
C GLN A 54 5.64 -6.68 8.28
N ILE A 55 6.75 -7.33 8.59
CA ILE A 55 8.09 -6.87 8.21
C ILE A 55 8.21 -6.82 6.69
N ARG A 56 7.76 -7.87 6.00
CA ARG A 56 7.77 -7.90 4.54
C ARG A 56 6.91 -6.80 3.94
N LEU A 57 5.73 -6.58 4.51
CA LEU A 57 4.83 -5.53 4.04
C LEU A 57 5.48 -4.15 4.18
N CYS A 58 6.09 -3.86 5.32
CA CYS A 58 6.81 -2.60 5.52
C CYS A 58 7.91 -2.43 4.48
N SER A 59 8.68 -3.47 4.21
CA SER A 59 9.74 -3.44 3.20
C SER A 59 9.19 -3.14 1.80
N ILE A 60 8.09 -3.79 1.45
CA ILE A 60 7.42 -3.55 0.16
C ILE A 60 6.95 -2.11 0.06
N LEU A 61 6.29 -1.59 1.09
CA LEU A 61 5.79 -0.22 1.09
C LEU A 61 6.92 0.79 0.99
N GLU A 62 8.02 0.59 1.71
CA GLU A 62 9.18 1.47 1.61
C GLU A 62 9.72 1.53 0.19
N LYS A 63 9.86 0.38 -0.45
CA LYS A 63 10.37 0.31 -1.83
C LYS A 63 9.42 1.00 -2.81
N LEU A 64 8.11 0.82 -2.63
CA LEU A 64 7.13 1.48 -3.47
C LEU A 64 7.19 3.00 -3.29
N LEU A 65 7.25 3.46 -2.05
CA LEU A 65 7.31 4.89 -1.75
C LEU A 65 8.58 5.54 -2.31
N ASP A 66 9.70 4.81 -2.30
CA ASP A 66 10.94 5.30 -2.90
C ASP A 66 10.78 5.60 -4.41
N GLN A 67 9.89 4.87 -5.08
CA GLN A 67 9.62 5.11 -6.50
C GLN A 67 8.94 6.46 -6.76
N LEU A 68 8.35 7.05 -5.75
CA LEU A 68 7.68 8.34 -5.87
C LEU A 68 8.63 9.53 -5.76
N GLU A 69 9.87 9.31 -5.34
CA GLU A 69 10.83 10.39 -5.12
C GLU A 69 10.99 11.33 -6.32
N PRO A 70 11.11 10.81 -7.57
CA PRO A 70 11.26 11.70 -8.73
C PRO A 70 10.08 12.62 -8.97
N TYR A 71 8.92 12.33 -8.40
CA TYR A 71 7.70 13.10 -8.62
C TYR A 71 7.43 14.12 -7.52
N GLY A 72 8.31 14.20 -6.51
CA GLY A 72 8.16 15.11 -5.39
C GLY A 72 7.06 14.67 -4.43
N ALA A 73 6.69 15.56 -3.53
CA ALA A 73 5.62 15.29 -2.58
C ALA A 73 4.28 15.19 -3.30
N CYS A 74 3.53 14.11 -3.03
CA CYS A 74 2.19 13.95 -3.56
C CYS A 74 1.29 13.30 -2.50
N PRO A 75 -0.02 13.62 -2.52
CA PRO A 75 -0.96 12.94 -1.64
C PRO A 75 -0.92 11.43 -1.87
N LEU A 76 -1.00 10.69 -0.77
CA LEU A 76 -0.95 9.23 -0.80
C LEU A 76 -2.14 8.69 -0.03
N GLN A 77 -2.83 7.72 -0.61
CA GLN A 77 -3.86 6.95 0.07
C GLN A 77 -3.47 5.48 0.05
N VAL A 78 -3.77 4.79 1.15
CA VAL A 78 -3.48 3.36 1.28
C VAL A 78 -4.77 2.64 1.63
N PHE A 79 -5.10 1.62 0.86
CA PHE A 79 -6.29 0.80 1.07
C PHE A 79 -5.90 -0.64 1.34
N GLY A 80 -6.56 -1.25 2.32
CA GLY A 80 -6.53 -2.69 2.49
C GLY A 80 -7.80 -3.30 1.91
N THR A 81 -7.67 -4.36 1.13
CA THR A 81 -8.83 -5.10 0.62
C THR A 81 -9.25 -6.19 1.61
N SER A 82 -10.06 -7.17 1.16
CA SER A 82 -10.71 -8.12 2.07
C SER A 82 -9.74 -8.87 2.99
N ALA A 83 -8.61 -9.33 2.48
CA ALA A 83 -7.66 -10.08 3.31
C ALA A 83 -7.13 -9.24 4.47
N PHE A 84 -6.78 -7.97 4.20
CA PHE A 84 -6.30 -7.07 5.24
C PHE A 84 -7.41 -6.76 6.25
N ARG A 85 -8.61 -6.47 5.74
CA ARG A 85 -9.76 -6.14 6.60
C ARG A 85 -10.20 -7.31 7.46
N ASP A 86 -10.02 -8.54 6.99
CA ASP A 86 -10.42 -9.75 7.72
C ASP A 86 -9.38 -10.19 8.75
N ALA A 87 -8.19 -9.62 8.74
CA ALA A 87 -7.17 -9.93 9.74
C ALA A 87 -7.62 -9.43 11.12
N LYS A 88 -7.53 -10.29 12.11
CA LYS A 88 -7.95 -9.94 13.48
C LYS A 88 -7.08 -8.84 14.08
N ASN A 89 -5.82 -8.79 13.70
CA ASN A 89 -4.86 -7.81 14.19
C ASN A 89 -4.66 -6.63 13.25
N ARG A 90 -5.62 -6.35 12.35
CA ARG A 90 -5.48 -5.28 11.35
C ARG A 90 -5.18 -3.90 11.95
N LYS A 91 -5.79 -3.59 13.11
CA LYS A 91 -5.57 -2.30 13.75
C LYS A 91 -4.14 -2.12 14.24
N GLU A 92 -3.60 -3.17 14.83
CA GLU A 92 -2.21 -3.17 15.32
C GLU A 92 -1.24 -3.05 14.16
N VAL A 93 -1.51 -3.75 13.06
CA VAL A 93 -0.69 -3.68 11.85
C VAL A 93 -0.72 -2.27 11.27
N LEU A 94 -1.90 -1.66 11.20
CA LEU A 94 -2.02 -0.28 10.72
C LEU A 94 -1.19 0.68 11.57
N GLN A 95 -1.23 0.54 12.90
CA GLN A 95 -0.42 1.37 13.79
C GLN A 95 1.08 1.17 13.52
N THR A 96 1.49 -0.06 13.34
CA THR A 96 2.89 -0.38 13.02
C THR A 96 3.31 0.28 11.72
N LEU A 97 2.47 0.19 10.69
CA LEU A 97 2.74 0.80 9.39
C LEU A 97 2.81 2.32 9.50
N GLU A 98 1.88 2.92 10.24
CA GLU A 98 1.88 4.37 10.44
C GLU A 98 3.15 4.84 11.14
N LEU A 99 3.58 4.16 12.19
CA LEU A 99 4.80 4.52 12.92
C LEU A 99 6.05 4.35 12.07
N SER A 100 6.06 3.36 11.19
CA SER A 100 7.23 3.07 10.34
C SER A 100 7.31 3.97 9.11
N LEU A 101 6.16 4.41 8.59
CA LEU A 101 6.08 5.07 7.28
C LEU A 101 5.54 6.50 7.34
N ILE A 102 5.20 6.98 8.52
CA ILE A 102 4.52 8.28 8.67
C ILE A 102 5.35 9.46 8.17
N HIS A 103 6.66 9.31 8.15
CA HIS A 103 7.56 10.37 7.69
C HIS A 103 7.82 10.34 6.20
N ILE A 104 7.16 9.49 5.50
CA ILE A 104 7.37 9.27 4.05
C ILE A 104 6.30 9.93 3.20
#